data_8d739abd160a77349d329f96e1a8d966
#
_entry.id   8d739abd160a77349d329f96e1a8d966
#
_cell.length_a   1.000
_cell.length_b   1.000
_cell.length_c   1.000
_cell.angle_alpha   90.00
_cell.angle_beta   90.00
_cell.angle_gamma   90.00
#
_symmetry.space_group_name_H-M   'P 1'
#
loop_
_entity.id
_entity.type
_entity.pdbx_description
1 polymer ?
#
loop_
_entity_poly.entity_id
_entity_poly.type
_entity_poly.pdbx_seq_one_letter_code
_entity_poly.pdbx_strand_id
1 'polypeptide(L)'
;MQSNKAFTSFYPVNSPIHRLNPVVKFICLLLMLVPIIASMDMKLHLIMLFIVIYLLYSSKVPFRFYFDTLYSLRFVFVLLIFILAFREFYFEDAVSIILKVVVVMLYLSMLFYTTSPSELKYGIEKLLSPFNIFNINISPLINKVVDVITFFPNLFITEKQVLINASSRGVDYFHTDIISRFFALVLSFKNTLRLTRERTKKIRFSASLKGYSTKKYRTNLRTNKVGFGDVLLIIVFLGFIAYYVWEKGLI
;
A
#
# COMPACT_ATOMS: atom_id res chain seq x y z
N MET A 1 -2.37 -22.02 -13.79
CA MET A 1 -2.71 -21.46 -12.47
C MET A 1 -2.15 -20.06 -12.38
N GLN A 2 -2.91 -19.04 -12.82
CA GLN A 2 -2.52 -17.65 -12.62
C GLN A 2 -2.90 -17.29 -11.19
N SER A 3 -1.88 -17.23 -10.33
CA SER A 3 -2.02 -16.63 -9.00
C SER A 3 -2.42 -15.17 -9.21
N ASN A 4 -3.68 -14.81 -8.95
CA ASN A 4 -4.05 -13.44 -8.68
C ASN A 4 -3.27 -13.00 -7.44
N LYS A 5 -2.05 -12.49 -7.66
CA LYS A 5 -1.25 -11.91 -6.60
C LYS A 5 -1.95 -10.64 -6.19
N ALA A 6 -2.59 -10.71 -5.03
CA ALA A 6 -3.27 -9.59 -4.43
C ALA A 6 -2.29 -8.42 -4.26
N PHE A 7 -2.80 -7.22 -4.34
CA PHE A 7 -2.20 -5.89 -4.27
C PHE A 7 -1.16 -5.66 -3.14
N THR A 8 -0.90 -6.63 -2.29
CA THR A 8 -0.07 -6.53 -1.07
C THR A 8 0.90 -7.70 -0.90
N SER A 9 1.28 -8.38 -1.97
CA SER A 9 2.22 -9.50 -1.84
C SER A 9 3.66 -9.00 -1.93
N PHE A 10 4.35 -8.95 -0.78
CA PHE A 10 5.80 -8.80 -0.72
C PHE A 10 6.50 -9.75 -1.70
N TYR A 11 7.40 -9.20 -2.50
CA TYR A 11 8.18 -9.97 -3.48
C TYR A 11 9.61 -10.13 -2.96
N PRO A 12 10.00 -11.32 -2.46
CA PRO A 12 11.28 -11.53 -1.82
C PRO A 12 12.41 -11.59 -2.86
N VAL A 13 13.06 -10.44 -3.10
CA VAL A 13 14.26 -10.33 -3.95
C VAL A 13 15.33 -9.55 -3.21
N ASN A 14 16.57 -9.97 -3.38
CA ASN A 14 17.72 -9.21 -2.89
C ASN A 14 18.03 -8.03 -3.81
N SER A 15 17.52 -6.85 -3.45
CA SER A 15 17.83 -5.61 -4.14
C SER A 15 18.26 -4.52 -3.15
N PRO A 16 18.95 -3.46 -3.61
CA PRO A 16 19.29 -2.31 -2.76
C PRO A 16 18.08 -1.74 -2.04
N ILE A 17 16.94 -1.63 -2.74
CA ILE A 17 15.70 -1.07 -2.18
C ILE A 17 15.11 -1.96 -1.08
N HIS A 18 15.19 -3.30 -1.20
CA HIS A 18 14.70 -4.21 -0.15
C HIS A 18 15.49 -4.07 1.16
N ARG A 19 16.78 -3.74 1.07
CA ARG A 19 17.66 -3.58 2.25
C ARG A 19 17.51 -2.24 2.96
N LEU A 20 16.82 -1.27 2.36
CA LEU A 20 16.58 0.04 2.97
C LEU A 20 15.71 -0.08 4.21
N ASN A 21 15.96 0.80 5.17
CA ASN A 21 15.16 0.90 6.39
C ASN A 21 13.70 1.28 6.05
N PRO A 22 12.70 0.51 6.50
CA PRO A 22 11.29 0.80 6.24
C PRO A 22 10.86 2.20 6.68
N VAL A 23 11.41 2.71 7.78
CA VAL A 23 11.13 4.06 8.28
C VAL A 23 11.54 5.11 7.25
N VAL A 24 12.71 4.94 6.64
CA VAL A 24 13.23 5.86 5.63
C VAL A 24 12.36 5.85 4.38
N LYS A 25 11.90 4.68 3.92
CA LYS A 25 10.97 4.57 2.78
C LYS A 25 9.67 5.36 3.03
N PHE A 26 9.12 5.29 4.25
CA PHE A 26 7.93 6.07 4.61
C PHE A 26 8.21 7.57 4.71
N ILE A 27 9.35 7.97 5.28
CA ILE A 27 9.75 9.38 5.35
C ILE A 27 9.88 9.94 3.93
N CYS A 28 10.55 9.22 3.03
CA CYS A 28 10.69 9.64 1.64
C CYS A 28 9.34 9.73 0.92
N LEU A 29 8.37 8.85 1.24
CA LEU A 29 7.00 8.99 0.73
C LEU A 29 6.36 10.30 1.19
N LEU A 30 6.47 10.62 2.48
CA LEU A 30 5.93 11.87 3.01
C LEU A 30 6.61 13.10 2.39
N LEU A 31 7.94 13.08 2.27
CA LEU A 31 8.71 14.15 1.62
C LEU A 31 8.31 14.33 0.16
N MET A 32 8.02 13.24 -0.56
CA MET A 32 7.54 13.27 -1.94
C MET A 32 6.13 13.86 -2.05
N LEU A 33 5.24 13.53 -1.11
CA LEU A 33 3.85 13.99 -1.17
C LEU A 33 3.72 15.50 -1.04
N VAL A 34 4.58 16.15 -0.25
CA VAL A 34 4.51 17.61 -0.02
C VAL A 34 4.58 18.40 -1.34
N PRO A 35 5.64 18.31 -2.17
CA PRO A 35 5.72 19.06 -3.41
C PRO A 35 4.71 18.59 -4.47
N ILE A 36 4.38 17.29 -4.52
CA ILE A 36 3.40 16.76 -5.46
C ILE A 36 2.01 17.35 -5.21
N ILE A 37 1.59 17.45 -3.95
CA ILE A 37 0.26 18.01 -3.62
C ILE A 37 0.25 19.53 -3.84
N ALA A 38 1.31 20.20 -3.47
CA ALA A 38 1.39 21.66 -3.47
C ALA A 38 1.60 22.27 -4.86
N SER A 39 2.20 21.55 -5.82
CA SER A 39 2.47 22.07 -7.18
C SER A 39 1.47 21.56 -8.21
N MET A 40 1.28 22.35 -9.28
CA MET A 40 0.60 21.95 -10.53
C MET A 40 1.58 21.87 -11.72
N ASP A 41 2.88 22.06 -11.47
CA ASP A 41 3.88 22.16 -12.50
C ASP A 41 4.20 20.79 -13.12
N MET A 42 3.91 20.63 -14.40
CA MET A 42 4.12 19.38 -15.14
C MET A 42 5.60 18.94 -15.13
N LYS A 43 6.55 19.90 -15.23
CA LYS A 43 8.00 19.62 -15.22
C LYS A 43 8.43 18.91 -13.94
N LEU A 44 7.95 19.39 -12.79
CA LEU A 44 8.26 18.84 -11.49
C LEU A 44 7.73 17.41 -11.35
N HIS A 45 6.52 17.13 -11.84
CA HIS A 45 5.95 15.78 -11.81
C HIS A 45 6.71 14.82 -12.74
N LEU A 46 7.20 15.28 -13.90
CA LEU A 46 8.03 14.48 -14.79
C LEU A 46 9.37 14.11 -14.14
N ILE A 47 10.06 15.06 -13.50
CA ILE A 47 11.31 14.78 -12.78
C ILE A 47 11.05 13.71 -11.71
N MET A 48 9.96 13.86 -10.96
CA MET A 48 9.60 12.89 -9.92
C MET A 48 9.28 11.52 -10.49
N LEU A 49 8.60 11.47 -11.63
CA LEU A 49 8.33 10.22 -12.34
C LEU A 49 9.64 9.49 -12.71
N PHE A 50 10.64 10.21 -13.23
CA PHE A 50 11.95 9.63 -13.53
C PHE A 50 12.65 9.08 -12.30
N ILE A 51 12.61 9.81 -11.17
CA ILE A 51 13.18 9.33 -9.91
C ILE A 51 12.49 8.02 -9.47
N VAL A 52 11.15 7.99 -9.51
CA VAL A 52 10.39 6.80 -9.13
C VAL A 52 10.68 5.63 -10.08
N ILE A 53 10.73 5.84 -11.38
CA ILE A 53 11.08 4.79 -12.36
C ILE A 53 12.48 4.23 -12.08
N TYR A 54 13.45 5.08 -11.76
CA TYR A 54 14.79 4.63 -11.36
C TYR A 54 14.75 3.75 -10.10
N LEU A 55 13.95 4.13 -9.09
CA LEU A 55 13.76 3.32 -7.89
C LEU A 55 13.08 1.98 -8.20
N LEU A 56 12.08 1.97 -9.09
CA LEU A 56 11.43 0.74 -9.55
C LEU A 56 12.43 -0.20 -10.22
N TYR A 57 13.28 0.33 -11.09
CA TYR A 57 14.36 -0.44 -11.74
C TYR A 57 15.33 -1.03 -10.70
N SER A 58 15.76 -0.22 -9.74
CA SER A 58 16.67 -0.63 -8.66
C SER A 58 16.03 -1.65 -7.69
N SER A 59 14.71 -1.75 -7.65
CA SER A 59 13.98 -2.72 -6.82
C SER A 59 14.12 -4.16 -7.31
N LYS A 60 14.49 -4.38 -8.59
CA LYS A 60 14.57 -5.69 -9.27
C LYS A 60 13.25 -6.48 -9.26
N VAL A 61 12.13 -5.83 -8.97
CA VAL A 61 10.80 -6.42 -9.11
C VAL A 61 10.39 -6.32 -10.57
N PRO A 62 9.86 -7.38 -11.21
CA PRO A 62 9.44 -7.33 -12.61
C PRO A 62 8.40 -6.22 -12.84
N PHE A 63 8.60 -5.40 -13.86
CA PHE A 63 7.71 -4.27 -14.19
C PHE A 63 6.26 -4.67 -14.38
N ARG A 64 6.01 -5.90 -14.79
CA ARG A 64 4.67 -6.46 -14.95
C ARG A 64 3.80 -6.29 -13.69
N PHE A 65 4.38 -6.44 -12.48
CA PHE A 65 3.64 -6.27 -11.23
C PHE A 65 3.16 -4.84 -11.03
N TYR A 66 3.98 -3.86 -11.42
CA TYR A 66 3.63 -2.45 -11.34
C TYR A 66 2.53 -2.10 -12.36
N PHE A 67 2.63 -2.62 -13.58
CA PHE A 67 1.58 -2.47 -14.58
C PHE A 67 0.27 -3.14 -14.16
N ASP A 68 0.32 -4.35 -13.60
CA ASP A 68 -0.86 -5.03 -13.08
C ASP A 68 -1.53 -4.23 -11.96
N THR A 69 -0.73 -3.53 -11.13
CA THR A 69 -1.24 -2.63 -10.09
C THR A 69 -1.95 -1.42 -10.69
N LEU A 70 -1.33 -0.73 -11.66
CA LEU A 70 -1.95 0.40 -12.35
C LEU A 70 -3.22 -0.04 -13.09
N TYR A 71 -3.19 -1.19 -13.75
CA TYR A 71 -4.36 -1.74 -14.44
C TYR A 71 -5.51 -2.10 -13.49
N SER A 72 -5.20 -2.59 -12.29
CA SER A 72 -6.20 -2.85 -11.26
C SER A 72 -6.92 -1.58 -10.81
N LEU A 73 -6.25 -0.43 -10.89
CA LEU A 73 -6.78 0.88 -10.52
C LEU A 73 -7.42 1.64 -11.70
N ARG A 74 -7.62 0.97 -12.83
CA ARG A 74 -8.22 1.58 -14.04
C ARG A 74 -9.53 2.35 -13.77
N PHE A 75 -10.35 1.86 -12.83
CA PHE A 75 -11.60 2.55 -12.46
C PHE A 75 -11.34 3.91 -11.79
N VAL A 76 -10.25 4.03 -11.01
CA VAL A 76 -9.84 5.30 -10.40
C VAL A 76 -9.42 6.27 -11.49
N PHE A 77 -8.68 5.81 -12.52
CA PHE A 77 -8.28 6.64 -13.65
C PHE A 77 -9.49 7.07 -14.51
N VAL A 78 -10.42 6.15 -14.78
CA VAL A 78 -11.66 6.48 -15.52
C VAL A 78 -12.46 7.53 -14.76
N LEU A 79 -12.66 7.36 -13.45
CA LEU A 79 -13.38 8.32 -12.62
C LEU A 79 -12.65 9.66 -12.57
N LEU A 80 -11.33 9.67 -12.48
CA LEU A 80 -10.52 10.88 -12.48
C LEU A 80 -10.64 11.62 -13.81
N ILE A 81 -10.52 10.95 -14.94
CA ILE A 81 -10.71 11.54 -16.29
C ILE A 81 -12.12 12.12 -16.41
N PHE A 82 -13.14 11.39 -15.93
CA PHE A 82 -14.51 11.88 -15.92
C PHE A 82 -14.66 13.17 -15.12
N ILE A 83 -14.11 13.25 -13.90
CA ILE A 83 -14.14 14.46 -13.07
C ILE A 83 -13.43 15.62 -13.76
N LEU A 84 -12.27 15.38 -14.39
CA LEU A 84 -11.50 16.39 -15.08
C LEU A 84 -12.23 16.94 -16.31
N ALA A 85 -12.96 16.07 -17.04
CA ALA A 85 -13.75 16.47 -18.20
C ALA A 85 -14.90 17.44 -17.83
N PHE A 86 -15.50 17.30 -16.63
CA PHE A 86 -16.57 18.19 -16.17
C PHE A 86 -16.10 19.50 -15.59
N ARG A 87 -14.80 19.65 -15.28
CA ARG A 87 -14.29 20.83 -14.57
C ARG A 87 -13.59 21.87 -15.46
N GLU A 88 -13.62 21.74 -16.78
CA GLU A 88 -13.00 22.67 -17.74
C GLU A 88 -11.53 23.05 -17.39
N PHE A 89 -10.75 22.06 -16.93
CA PHE A 89 -9.32 22.27 -16.67
C PHE A 89 -8.56 22.48 -17.98
N TYR A 90 -7.53 23.34 -17.93
CA TYR A 90 -6.55 23.38 -19.01
C TYR A 90 -5.90 22.02 -19.18
N PHE A 91 -5.57 21.68 -20.42
CA PHE A 91 -5.00 20.34 -20.75
C PHE A 91 -3.75 20.03 -19.91
N GLU A 92 -2.88 21.04 -19.68
CA GLU A 92 -1.66 20.89 -18.88
C GLU A 92 -1.96 20.52 -17.42
N ASP A 93 -2.95 21.15 -16.81
CA ASP A 93 -3.36 20.87 -15.43
C ASP A 93 -3.96 19.46 -15.31
N ALA A 94 -4.78 19.05 -16.30
CA ALA A 94 -5.35 17.71 -16.32
C ALA A 94 -4.26 16.64 -16.41
N VAL A 95 -3.25 16.82 -17.28
CA VAL A 95 -2.10 15.93 -17.39
C VAL A 95 -1.29 15.91 -16.10
N SER A 96 -1.06 17.07 -15.47
CA SER A 96 -0.34 17.16 -14.19
C SER A 96 -1.05 16.37 -13.07
N ILE A 97 -2.38 16.44 -12.99
CA ILE A 97 -3.16 15.69 -12.00
C ILE A 97 -3.05 14.18 -12.24
N ILE A 98 -3.12 13.72 -13.49
CA ILE A 98 -2.95 12.30 -13.83
C ILE A 98 -1.54 11.84 -13.44
N LEU A 99 -0.51 12.62 -13.77
CA LEU A 99 0.88 12.31 -13.42
C LEU A 99 1.08 12.21 -11.89
N LYS A 100 0.50 13.11 -11.09
CA LYS A 100 0.51 13.03 -9.62
C LYS A 100 0.04 11.67 -9.14
N VAL A 101 -1.14 11.25 -9.61
CA VAL A 101 -1.74 9.97 -9.18
C VAL A 101 -0.86 8.80 -9.59
N VAL A 102 -0.33 8.81 -10.83
CA VAL A 102 0.56 7.74 -11.33
C VAL A 102 1.83 7.65 -10.47
N VAL A 103 2.50 8.77 -10.20
CA VAL A 103 3.75 8.81 -9.42
C VAL A 103 3.53 8.27 -8.00
N VAL A 104 2.48 8.75 -7.33
CA VAL A 104 2.13 8.31 -5.97
C VAL A 104 1.81 6.81 -5.94
N MET A 105 1.02 6.32 -6.92
CA MET A 105 0.65 4.91 -7.01
C MET A 105 1.85 4.01 -7.29
N LEU A 106 2.76 4.42 -8.16
CA LEU A 106 3.99 3.67 -8.45
C LEU A 106 4.88 3.58 -7.21
N TYR A 107 5.06 4.69 -6.48
CA TYR A 107 5.87 4.68 -5.25
C TYR A 107 5.24 3.82 -4.16
N LEU A 108 3.92 3.92 -3.94
CA LEU A 108 3.21 3.07 -3.00
C LEU A 108 3.33 1.59 -3.37
N SER A 109 3.20 1.26 -4.65
CA SER A 109 3.37 -0.10 -5.15
C SER A 109 4.79 -0.62 -4.87
N MET A 110 5.82 0.20 -5.11
CA MET A 110 7.19 -0.13 -4.78
C MET A 110 7.34 -0.42 -3.28
N LEU A 111 6.79 0.43 -2.43
CA LEU A 111 6.84 0.27 -0.98
C LEU A 111 6.22 -1.05 -0.55
N PHE A 112 5.04 -1.41 -1.06
CA PHE A 112 4.36 -2.66 -0.72
C PHE A 112 5.08 -3.90 -1.26
N TYR A 113 5.66 -3.86 -2.46
CA TYR A 113 6.39 -5.00 -3.02
C TYR A 113 7.77 -5.21 -2.38
N THR A 114 8.41 -4.14 -1.90
CA THR A 114 9.75 -4.19 -1.33
C THR A 114 9.81 -4.24 0.18
N THR A 115 8.68 -4.17 0.87
CA THR A 115 8.64 -4.13 2.34
C THR A 115 7.72 -5.22 2.85
N SER A 116 8.23 -6.08 3.73
CA SER A 116 7.41 -7.14 4.34
C SER A 116 6.36 -6.56 5.30
N PRO A 117 5.24 -7.26 5.57
CA PRO A 117 4.22 -6.79 6.52
C PRO A 117 4.77 -6.50 7.92
N SER A 118 5.75 -7.26 8.37
CA SER A 118 6.43 -7.04 9.66
C SER A 118 7.29 -5.78 9.67
N GLU A 119 7.92 -5.47 8.54
CA GLU A 119 8.71 -4.24 8.36
C GLU A 119 7.81 -3.01 8.18
N LEU A 120 6.66 -3.17 7.49
CA LEU A 120 5.64 -2.12 7.41
C LEU A 120 5.16 -1.73 8.81
N LYS A 121 4.87 -2.73 9.66
CA LYS A 121 4.51 -2.50 11.05
C LYS A 121 5.60 -1.71 11.80
N TYR A 122 6.85 -2.17 11.71
CA TYR A 122 7.98 -1.50 12.34
C TYR A 122 8.14 -0.05 11.85
N GLY A 123 8.04 0.17 10.54
CA GLY A 123 8.15 1.50 9.94
C GLY A 123 7.10 2.46 10.46
N ILE A 124 5.83 2.06 10.45
CA ILE A 124 4.70 2.87 10.93
C ILE A 124 4.81 3.12 12.44
N GLU A 125 5.16 2.10 13.23
CA GLU A 125 5.30 2.21 14.69
C GLU A 125 6.40 3.20 15.07
N LYS A 126 7.53 3.15 14.36
CA LYS A 126 8.66 4.06 14.59
C LYS A 126 8.35 5.49 14.17
N LEU A 127 7.65 5.68 13.04
CA LEU A 127 7.21 7.01 12.57
C LEU A 127 6.21 7.67 13.53
N LEU A 128 5.32 6.86 14.11
CA LEU A 128 4.30 7.36 15.03
C LEU A 128 4.79 7.38 16.48
N SER A 129 6.02 6.90 16.75
CA SER A 129 6.59 6.89 18.12
C SER A 129 6.65 8.27 18.79
N PRO A 130 6.87 9.41 18.10
CA PRO A 130 6.83 10.72 18.72
C PRO A 130 5.48 11.05 19.37
N PHE A 131 4.38 10.50 18.85
CA PHE A 131 3.05 10.71 19.44
C PHE A 131 2.84 10.02 20.79
N ASN A 132 3.72 9.08 21.17
CA ASN A 132 3.71 8.49 22.52
C ASN A 132 4.03 9.52 23.62
N ILE A 133 4.67 10.66 23.29
CA ILE A 133 4.90 11.79 24.20
C ILE A 133 3.57 12.35 24.74
N PHE A 134 2.51 12.26 23.94
CA PHE A 134 1.16 12.70 24.34
C PHE A 134 0.39 11.63 25.11
N ASN A 135 1.03 10.61 25.69
CA ASN A 135 0.41 9.48 26.41
C ASN A 135 -0.61 8.66 25.58
N ILE A 136 -0.57 8.77 24.26
CA ILE A 136 -1.40 8.00 23.35
C ILE A 136 -0.68 6.70 23.00
N ASN A 137 -1.16 5.57 23.54
CA ASN A 137 -0.65 4.24 23.18
C ASN A 137 -1.04 3.88 21.73
N ILE A 138 -0.15 4.19 20.78
CA ILE A 138 -0.41 4.00 19.34
C ILE A 138 -0.16 2.54 18.92
N SER A 139 0.70 1.79 19.62
CA SER A 139 1.04 0.40 19.29
C SER A 139 -0.15 -0.53 19.07
N PRO A 140 -1.22 -0.53 19.90
CA PRO A 140 -2.36 -1.41 19.67
C PRO A 140 -3.18 -1.01 18.43
N LEU A 141 -3.19 0.28 18.08
CA LEU A 141 -3.88 0.77 16.88
C LEU A 141 -3.11 0.38 15.62
N ILE A 142 -1.79 0.53 15.61
CA ILE A 142 -0.92 0.12 14.50
C ILE A 142 -1.02 -1.39 14.28
N ASN A 143 -1.03 -2.19 15.35
CA ASN A 143 -1.21 -3.63 15.23
C ASN A 143 -2.53 -3.97 14.50
N LYS A 144 -3.62 -3.29 14.82
CA LYS A 144 -4.90 -3.50 14.14
C LYS A 144 -4.85 -3.11 12.67
N VAL A 145 -4.22 -1.97 12.33
CA VAL A 145 -4.08 -1.50 10.94
C VAL A 145 -3.26 -2.50 10.12
N VAL A 146 -2.12 -2.94 10.65
CA VAL A 146 -1.27 -3.91 9.96
C VAL A 146 -1.94 -5.27 9.84
N ASP A 147 -2.66 -5.70 10.88
CA ASP A 147 -3.47 -6.92 10.80
C ASP A 147 -4.50 -6.81 9.67
N VAL A 148 -5.20 -5.69 9.54
CA VAL A 148 -6.14 -5.45 8.44
C VAL A 148 -5.43 -5.55 7.08
N ILE A 149 -4.30 -4.85 6.89
CA ILE A 149 -3.52 -4.89 5.64
C ILE A 149 -3.08 -6.32 5.31
N THR A 150 -2.68 -7.09 6.31
CA THR A 150 -2.23 -8.49 6.13
C THR A 150 -3.40 -9.44 5.89
N PHE A 151 -4.55 -9.21 6.52
CA PHE A 151 -5.74 -10.04 6.35
C PHE A 151 -6.50 -9.75 5.06
N PHE A 152 -6.40 -8.55 4.52
CA PHE A 152 -7.15 -8.14 3.33
C PHE A 152 -6.94 -9.07 2.11
N PRO A 153 -5.69 -9.43 1.73
CA PRO A 153 -5.46 -10.41 0.67
C PRO A 153 -6.02 -11.80 0.98
N ASN A 154 -5.96 -12.20 2.26
CA ASN A 154 -6.49 -13.48 2.70
C ASN A 154 -8.02 -13.57 2.62
N LEU A 155 -8.72 -12.44 2.73
CA LEU A 155 -10.17 -12.38 2.51
C LEU A 155 -10.54 -12.78 1.09
N PHE A 156 -9.86 -12.22 0.07
CA PHE A 156 -10.13 -12.56 -1.34
C PHE A 156 -9.81 -14.03 -1.65
N ILE A 157 -8.75 -14.58 -1.07
CA ILE A 157 -8.42 -16.02 -1.23
C ILE A 157 -9.52 -16.87 -0.59
N THR A 158 -9.99 -16.49 0.58
CA THR A 158 -11.06 -17.21 1.30
C THR A 158 -12.39 -17.09 0.56
N GLU A 159 -12.72 -15.93 0.03
CA GLU A 159 -13.93 -15.72 -0.79
C GLU A 159 -13.92 -16.62 -2.03
N LYS A 160 -12.78 -16.66 -2.76
CA LYS A 160 -12.64 -17.55 -3.92
C LYS A 160 -12.83 -19.02 -3.53
N GLN A 161 -12.30 -19.45 -2.40
CA GLN A 161 -12.51 -20.82 -1.88
C GLN A 161 -13.97 -21.10 -1.53
N VAL A 162 -14.66 -20.11 -0.91
CA VAL A 162 -16.09 -20.23 -0.59
C VAL A 162 -16.92 -20.34 -1.87
N LEU A 163 -16.62 -19.56 -2.90
CA LEU A 163 -17.30 -19.61 -4.20
C LEU A 163 -17.08 -20.97 -4.89
N ILE A 164 -15.85 -21.49 -4.91
CA ILE A 164 -15.53 -22.82 -5.48
C ILE A 164 -16.28 -23.93 -4.71
N ASN A 165 -16.28 -23.87 -3.38
CA ASN A 165 -16.99 -24.85 -2.56
C ASN A 165 -18.51 -24.79 -2.72
N ALA A 166 -19.05 -23.62 -3.03
CA ALA A 166 -20.47 -23.46 -3.29
C ALA A 166 -20.85 -23.95 -4.69
N SER A 167 -20.00 -23.73 -5.70
CA SER A 167 -20.22 -24.28 -7.05
C SER A 167 -20.16 -25.80 -7.06
N SER A 168 -19.28 -26.43 -6.26
CA SER A 168 -19.25 -27.88 -6.11
C SER A 168 -20.50 -28.47 -5.43
N ARG A 169 -21.32 -27.64 -4.77
CA ARG A 169 -22.60 -28.00 -4.16
C ARG A 169 -23.81 -27.66 -5.04
N GLY A 170 -23.59 -27.37 -6.33
CA GLY A 170 -24.65 -27.09 -7.31
C GLY A 170 -25.16 -25.63 -7.31
N VAL A 171 -24.49 -24.73 -6.60
CA VAL A 171 -24.84 -23.30 -6.65
C VAL A 171 -24.01 -22.64 -7.77
N ASP A 172 -24.59 -22.50 -8.95
CA ASP A 172 -23.92 -21.94 -10.12
C ASP A 172 -23.96 -20.42 -10.10
N TYR A 173 -22.87 -19.77 -9.65
CA TYR A 173 -22.76 -18.31 -9.57
C TYR A 173 -22.57 -17.63 -10.92
N PHE A 174 -22.16 -18.37 -11.95
CA PHE A 174 -21.76 -17.79 -13.25
C PHE A 174 -22.88 -17.81 -14.29
N HIS A 175 -23.89 -18.68 -14.12
CA HIS A 175 -24.96 -18.91 -15.11
C HIS A 175 -26.37 -18.50 -14.64
N THR A 176 -26.49 -17.81 -13.50
CA THR A 176 -27.76 -17.35 -12.94
C THR A 176 -28.02 -15.86 -13.25
N ASP A 177 -29.27 -15.44 -13.08
CA ASP A 177 -29.71 -14.05 -13.25
C ASP A 177 -28.93 -13.06 -12.38
N ILE A 178 -28.87 -11.79 -12.80
CA ILE A 178 -28.11 -10.72 -12.14
C ILE A 178 -28.51 -10.59 -10.66
N ILE A 179 -29.80 -10.70 -10.36
CA ILE A 179 -30.33 -10.60 -8.98
C ILE A 179 -29.82 -11.77 -8.12
N SER A 180 -29.88 -12.99 -8.65
CA SER A 180 -29.39 -14.19 -7.97
C SER A 180 -27.88 -14.14 -7.74
N ARG A 181 -27.12 -13.58 -8.70
CA ARG A 181 -25.67 -13.34 -8.52
C ARG A 181 -25.40 -12.37 -7.37
N PHE A 182 -26.16 -11.29 -7.27
CA PHE A 182 -25.98 -10.32 -6.18
C PHE A 182 -26.24 -10.96 -4.82
N PHE A 183 -27.34 -11.69 -4.65
CA PHE A 183 -27.64 -12.41 -3.40
C PHE A 183 -26.57 -13.47 -3.08
N ALA A 184 -26.10 -14.18 -4.08
CA ALA A 184 -25.04 -15.17 -3.90
C ALA A 184 -23.71 -14.54 -3.46
N LEU A 185 -23.34 -13.37 -4.02
CA LEU A 185 -22.15 -12.62 -3.58
C LEU A 185 -22.29 -12.11 -2.13
N VAL A 186 -23.46 -11.58 -1.77
CA VAL A 186 -23.72 -11.13 -0.39
C VAL A 186 -23.64 -12.30 0.59
N LEU A 187 -24.19 -13.46 0.24
CA LEU A 187 -24.15 -14.65 1.08
C LEU A 187 -22.72 -15.21 1.21
N SER A 188 -21.96 -15.25 0.10
CA SER A 188 -20.55 -15.67 0.12
C SER A 188 -19.70 -14.74 0.98
N PHE A 189 -19.90 -13.44 0.87
CA PHE A 189 -19.22 -12.43 1.70
C PHE A 189 -19.53 -12.62 3.18
N LYS A 190 -20.80 -12.83 3.54
CA LYS A 190 -21.21 -13.15 4.92
C LYS A 190 -20.52 -14.40 5.45
N ASN A 191 -20.45 -15.46 4.66
CA ASN A 191 -19.78 -16.70 5.02
C ASN A 191 -18.25 -16.51 5.16
N THR A 192 -17.64 -15.72 4.25
CA THR A 192 -16.22 -15.37 4.32
C THR A 192 -15.90 -14.61 5.60
N LEU A 193 -16.72 -13.64 5.98
CA LEU A 193 -16.56 -12.90 7.23
C LEU A 193 -16.69 -13.82 8.46
N ARG A 194 -17.66 -14.75 8.45
CA ARG A 194 -17.81 -15.72 9.53
C ARG A 194 -16.58 -16.61 9.69
N LEU A 195 -16.10 -17.21 8.59
CA LEU A 195 -14.90 -18.04 8.59
C LEU A 195 -13.65 -17.26 9.04
N THR A 196 -13.52 -16.04 8.59
CA THR A 196 -12.40 -15.16 9.00
C THR A 196 -12.46 -14.84 10.49
N ARG A 197 -13.65 -14.59 11.04
CA ARG A 197 -13.83 -14.40 12.50
C ARG A 197 -13.43 -15.64 13.29
N GLU A 198 -13.82 -16.82 12.85
CA GLU A 198 -13.47 -18.09 13.52
C GLU A 198 -11.95 -18.32 13.46
N ARG A 199 -11.30 -18.08 12.32
CA ARG A 199 -9.83 -18.15 12.20
C ARG A 199 -9.14 -17.16 13.14
N THR A 200 -9.62 -15.92 13.19
CA THR A 200 -9.06 -14.89 14.08
C THR A 200 -9.22 -15.26 15.55
N LYS A 201 -10.36 -15.84 15.96
CA LYS A 201 -10.54 -16.35 17.33
C LYS A 201 -9.52 -17.45 17.66
N LYS A 202 -9.29 -18.40 16.77
CA LYS A 202 -8.28 -19.47 16.96
C LYS A 202 -6.87 -18.91 17.09
N ILE A 203 -6.50 -17.94 16.24
CA ILE A 203 -5.19 -17.27 16.29
C ILE A 203 -5.03 -16.50 17.61
N ARG A 204 -6.04 -15.75 18.04
CA ARG A 204 -6.00 -15.04 19.33
C ARG A 204 -5.88 -16.00 20.51
N PHE A 205 -6.62 -17.10 20.49
CA PHE A 205 -6.53 -18.13 21.53
C PHE A 205 -5.13 -18.74 21.59
N SER A 206 -4.56 -19.15 20.47
CA SER A 206 -3.18 -19.68 20.44
C SER A 206 -2.13 -18.64 20.85
N ALA A 207 -2.35 -17.38 20.51
CA ALA A 207 -1.49 -16.29 20.95
C ALA A 207 -1.58 -16.05 22.47
N SER A 208 -2.79 -16.12 23.06
CA SER A 208 -2.97 -15.98 24.52
C SER A 208 -2.29 -17.10 25.30
N LEU A 209 -2.32 -18.33 24.77
CA LEU A 209 -1.59 -19.48 25.36
C LEU A 209 -0.06 -19.25 25.36
N LYS A 210 0.46 -18.52 24.39
CA LYS A 210 1.87 -18.10 24.33
C LYS A 210 2.18 -16.85 25.16
N GLY A 211 1.28 -16.43 26.04
CA GLY A 211 1.46 -15.24 26.88
C GLY A 211 1.33 -13.90 26.13
N TYR A 212 0.70 -13.93 24.94
CA TYR A 212 0.48 -12.70 24.19
C TYR A 212 -0.58 -11.83 24.86
N SER A 213 -0.18 -10.67 25.38
CA SER A 213 -1.08 -9.64 25.89
C SER A 213 -0.99 -8.38 25.02
N THR A 214 -2.13 -7.87 24.57
CA THR A 214 -2.22 -6.62 23.80
C THR A 214 -1.99 -5.37 24.65
N LYS A 215 -2.00 -5.51 25.98
CA LYS A 215 -1.86 -4.40 26.94
C LYS A 215 -0.41 -4.10 27.35
N LYS A 216 0.56 -4.98 27.07
CA LYS A 216 1.95 -4.79 27.44
C LYS A 216 2.72 -4.08 26.33
N TYR A 217 3.56 -3.11 26.73
CA TYR A 217 4.58 -2.50 25.86
C TYR A 217 5.48 -3.61 25.28
N ARG A 218 5.73 -3.54 23.98
CA ARG A 218 6.55 -4.52 23.27
C ARG A 218 7.71 -3.83 22.59
N THR A 219 8.86 -4.41 22.73
CA THR A 219 10.04 -4.06 21.94
C THR A 219 10.08 -4.88 20.67
N ASN A 220 10.51 -4.26 19.58
CA ASN A 220 10.71 -4.97 18.32
C ASN A 220 12.06 -5.69 18.36
N LEU A 221 12.05 -6.98 18.03
CA LEU A 221 13.27 -7.80 17.98
C LEU A 221 14.21 -7.39 16.82
N ARG A 222 13.65 -6.84 15.73
CA ARG A 222 14.41 -6.34 14.60
C ARG A 222 14.59 -4.83 14.72
N THR A 223 15.84 -4.42 14.90
CA THR A 223 16.27 -3.02 14.75
C THR A 223 16.99 -2.90 13.42
N ASN A 224 16.34 -2.33 12.43
CA ASN A 224 16.99 -2.02 11.16
C ASN A 224 17.90 -0.80 11.39
N LYS A 225 19.21 -0.98 11.21
CA LYS A 225 20.17 0.13 11.25
C LYS A 225 20.02 0.96 9.97
N VAL A 226 20.22 2.26 10.09
CA VAL A 226 20.26 3.17 8.92
C VAL A 226 21.57 2.90 8.18
N GLY A 227 21.48 2.58 6.90
CA GLY A 227 22.62 2.33 6.01
C GLY A 227 22.94 3.53 5.12
N PHE A 228 24.04 3.43 4.38
CA PHE A 228 24.45 4.47 3.41
C PHE A 228 23.38 4.72 2.34
N GLY A 229 22.72 3.67 1.85
CA GLY A 229 21.63 3.79 0.87
C GLY A 229 20.42 4.57 1.39
N ASP A 230 20.14 4.48 2.70
CA ASP A 230 19.05 5.24 3.35
C ASP A 230 19.34 6.74 3.33
N VAL A 231 20.58 7.11 3.65
CA VAL A 231 21.02 8.52 3.64
C VAL A 231 20.98 9.09 2.23
N LEU A 232 21.47 8.33 1.26
CA LEU A 232 21.44 8.74 -0.15
C LEU A 232 20.01 8.99 -0.64
N LEU A 233 19.09 8.10 -0.30
CA LEU A 233 17.68 8.25 -0.66
C LEU A 233 17.08 9.52 -0.06
N ILE A 234 17.33 9.79 1.23
CA ILE A 234 16.85 11.01 1.90
C ILE A 234 17.42 12.25 1.20
N ILE A 235 18.71 12.27 0.86
CA ILE A 235 19.35 13.40 0.19
C ILE A 235 18.69 13.68 -1.16
N VAL A 236 18.39 12.66 -1.95
CA VAL A 236 17.68 12.81 -3.24
C VAL A 236 16.32 13.48 -3.06
N PHE A 237 15.53 13.04 -2.08
CA PHE A 237 14.19 13.63 -1.86
C PHE A 237 14.27 15.03 -1.24
N LEU A 238 15.25 15.30 -0.36
CA LEU A 238 15.49 16.65 0.16
C LEU A 238 15.96 17.59 -0.94
N GLY A 239 16.84 17.15 -1.85
CA GLY A 239 17.24 17.91 -3.02
C GLY A 239 16.06 18.25 -3.93
N PHE A 240 15.12 17.31 -4.07
CA PHE A 240 13.89 17.57 -4.83
C PHE A 240 13.00 18.62 -4.15
N ILE A 241 12.87 18.59 -2.83
CA ILE A 241 12.13 19.63 -2.08
C ILE A 241 12.85 20.98 -2.20
N ALA A 242 14.17 21.03 -2.09
CA ALA A 242 14.94 22.26 -2.26
C ALA A 242 14.75 22.86 -3.67
N TYR A 243 14.76 22.03 -4.70
CA TYR A 243 14.44 22.45 -6.06
C TYR A 243 13.03 23.05 -6.16
N TYR A 244 12.03 22.38 -5.54
CA TYR A 244 10.65 22.88 -5.52
C TYR A 244 10.53 24.25 -4.84
N VAL A 245 11.19 24.42 -3.68
CA VAL A 245 11.16 25.68 -2.93
C VAL A 245 11.84 26.79 -3.72
N TRP A 246 12.94 26.49 -4.37
CA TRP A 246 13.66 27.45 -5.24
C TRP A 246 12.82 27.88 -6.45
N GLU A 247 12.16 26.94 -7.14
CA GLU A 247 11.31 27.23 -8.31
C GLU A 247 10.11 28.11 -7.96
N LYS A 248 9.56 27.97 -6.75
CA LYS A 248 8.45 28.80 -6.25
C LYS A 248 8.89 30.15 -5.70
N GLY A 249 10.18 30.44 -5.68
CA GLY A 249 10.69 31.71 -5.18
C GLY A 249 10.40 31.94 -3.69
N LEU A 250 10.32 30.86 -2.91
CA LEU A 250 10.08 30.91 -1.47
C LEU A 250 11.37 31.15 -0.67
N ILE A 251 12.52 31.14 -1.34
CA ILE A 251 13.86 31.52 -0.84
C ILE A 251 14.50 32.43 -1.88
#